data_572f5d7312871ec61d2f7c4e47735527
#
_entry.id   572f5d7312871ec61d2f7c4e47735527
#
_cell.length_a   1.000
_cell.length_b   1.000
_cell.length_c   1.000
_cell.angle_alpha   90.00
_cell.angle_beta   90.00
_cell.angle_gamma   90.00
#
_symmetry.space_group_name_H-M   'P 1'
#
loop_
_entity.id
_entity.type
_entity.pdbx_description
1 polymer ?
#
loop_
_entity_poly.entity_id
_entity_poly.type
_entity_poly.pdbx_seq_one_letter_code
_entity_poly.pdbx_strand_id
1 'polypeptide(L)'
;MVAVVGGHLPVCAVVGFPHGATLTSVKVHEAAAVVAHGAAEVDVVAALGAIADDDLGTVRDDVAAVRAAVPGAVLKVIVESALWSPPVLRGVTEAVLDAGADYVKTSTGYHPAGGATPAAVATMREVVGPRARIKASGGLRSLAACLEVLDAGADRLGLSATGAVLDELGPAR
;
A
#
# COMPACT_ATOMS: atom_id res chain seq x y z
N MET A 1 10.73 -9.86 14.69
CA MET A 1 9.29 -9.58 14.83
C MET A 1 8.44 -10.54 14.00
N VAL A 2 8.71 -10.76 12.71
CA VAL A 2 7.93 -11.69 11.87
C VAL A 2 7.84 -13.08 12.51
N ALA A 3 8.96 -13.63 12.98
CA ALA A 3 9.02 -14.94 13.63
C ALA A 3 8.21 -15.03 14.94
N VAL A 4 7.91 -13.90 15.60
CA VAL A 4 7.20 -13.87 16.88
C VAL A 4 5.67 -13.91 16.67
N VAL A 5 5.15 -13.25 15.62
CA VAL A 5 3.71 -13.14 15.38
C VAL A 5 3.18 -14.07 14.28
N GLY A 6 4.06 -14.55 13.39
CA GLY A 6 3.69 -15.35 12.22
C GLY A 6 3.10 -16.73 12.52
N GLY A 7 3.12 -17.19 13.78
CA GLY A 7 2.49 -18.45 14.18
C GLY A 7 0.96 -18.42 14.30
N HIS A 8 0.36 -17.21 14.30
CA HIS A 8 -1.07 -17.01 14.55
C HIS A 8 -1.79 -16.23 13.45
N LEU A 9 -1.12 -15.27 12.83
CA LEU A 9 -1.70 -14.39 11.80
C LEU A 9 -0.69 -14.19 10.64
N PRO A 10 -1.19 -14.01 9.40
CA PRO A 10 -0.33 -13.61 8.29
C PRO A 10 0.35 -12.28 8.60
N VAL A 11 1.66 -12.23 8.47
CA VAL A 11 2.44 -11.02 8.72
C VAL A 11 2.61 -10.25 7.42
N CYS A 12 2.28 -8.95 7.45
CA CYS A 12 2.60 -7.99 6.41
C CYS A 12 3.77 -7.12 6.88
N ALA A 13 4.89 -7.18 6.18
CA ALA A 13 6.06 -6.36 6.45
C ALA A 13 6.10 -5.14 5.52
N VAL A 14 6.70 -4.03 6.00
CA VAL A 14 6.95 -2.85 5.17
C VAL A 14 8.36 -2.89 4.60
N VAL A 15 8.57 -2.26 3.43
CA VAL A 15 9.85 -2.18 2.71
C VAL A 15 10.06 -0.77 2.16
N GLY A 16 11.28 -0.25 2.27
CA GLY A 16 11.61 1.12 1.86
C GLY A 16 10.84 2.19 2.66
N PHE A 17 10.40 1.85 3.85
CA PHE A 17 9.44 2.63 4.62
C PHE A 17 10.12 3.66 5.54
N PRO A 18 9.54 4.90 5.71
CA PRO A 18 8.28 5.36 5.10
C PRO A 18 8.43 6.17 3.80
N HIS A 19 9.64 6.45 3.34
CA HIS A 19 9.90 7.48 2.32
C HIS A 19 10.10 6.95 0.89
N GLY A 20 10.33 5.65 0.71
CA GLY A 20 10.61 5.07 -0.60
C GLY A 20 11.93 5.53 -1.25
N ALA A 21 12.78 6.25 -0.49
CA ALA A 21 13.98 6.94 -0.98
C ALA A 21 15.24 6.05 -1.01
N THR A 22 15.12 4.79 -0.64
CA THR A 22 16.24 3.83 -0.70
C THR A 22 16.43 3.33 -2.13
N LEU A 23 17.66 2.91 -2.45
CA LEU A 23 17.96 2.27 -3.74
C LEU A 23 17.07 1.02 -3.95
N THR A 24 16.71 0.76 -5.19
CA THR A 24 15.97 -0.45 -5.60
C THR A 24 16.60 -1.73 -5.06
N SER A 25 17.94 -1.85 -5.15
CA SER A 25 18.66 -3.02 -4.62
C SER A 25 18.49 -3.21 -3.11
N VAL A 26 18.32 -2.12 -2.35
CA VAL A 26 18.06 -2.17 -0.91
C VAL A 26 16.64 -2.65 -0.65
N LYS A 27 15.64 -2.13 -1.38
CA LYS A 27 14.25 -2.60 -1.29
C LYS A 27 14.12 -4.08 -1.64
N VAL A 28 14.80 -4.52 -2.71
CA VAL A 28 14.86 -5.92 -3.14
C VAL A 28 15.42 -6.80 -2.02
N HIS A 29 16.54 -6.41 -1.43
CA HIS A 29 17.16 -7.16 -0.34
C HIS A 29 16.26 -7.22 0.91
N GLU A 30 15.67 -6.08 1.29
CA GLU A 30 14.76 -6.00 2.44
C GLU A 30 13.51 -6.86 2.22
N ALA A 31 12.90 -6.80 1.03
CA ALA A 31 11.73 -7.61 0.68
C ALA A 31 12.04 -9.13 0.74
N ALA A 32 13.14 -9.56 0.15
CA ALA A 32 13.59 -10.95 0.21
C ALA A 32 13.85 -11.41 1.65
N ALA A 33 14.49 -10.56 2.45
CA ALA A 33 14.79 -10.86 3.84
C ALA A 33 13.54 -11.01 4.72
N VAL A 34 12.55 -10.11 4.60
CA VAL A 34 11.32 -10.22 5.41
C VAL A 34 10.49 -11.43 5.03
N VAL A 35 10.44 -11.79 3.74
CA VAL A 35 9.74 -13.01 3.28
C VAL A 35 10.47 -14.27 3.76
N ALA A 36 11.79 -14.31 3.69
CA ALA A 36 12.59 -15.42 4.23
C ALA A 36 12.39 -15.62 5.76
N HIS A 37 12.03 -14.54 6.47
CA HIS A 37 11.66 -14.60 7.89
C HIS A 37 10.16 -14.89 8.13
N GLY A 38 9.38 -15.19 7.08
CA GLY A 38 8.00 -15.65 7.19
C GLY A 38 6.92 -14.58 6.97
N ALA A 39 7.25 -13.41 6.42
CA ALA A 39 6.23 -12.48 5.97
C ALA A 39 5.47 -13.06 4.77
N ALA A 40 4.15 -13.08 4.84
CA ALA A 40 3.26 -13.52 3.76
C ALA A 40 2.94 -12.36 2.79
N GLU A 41 3.05 -11.14 3.25
CA GLU A 41 2.70 -9.94 2.51
C GLU A 41 3.78 -8.85 2.69
N VAL A 42 3.99 -8.06 1.65
CA VAL A 42 4.96 -6.95 1.63
C VAL A 42 4.26 -5.67 1.18
N ASP A 43 4.38 -4.60 1.97
CA ASP A 43 3.93 -3.25 1.62
C ASP A 43 5.19 -2.41 1.29
N VAL A 44 5.55 -2.26 0.02
CA VAL A 44 6.70 -1.45 -0.41
C VAL A 44 6.30 -0.02 -0.69
N VAL A 45 7.11 0.96 -0.27
CA VAL A 45 6.89 2.36 -0.67
C VAL A 45 7.51 2.60 -2.04
N ALA A 46 6.71 3.13 -2.97
CA ALA A 46 7.17 3.51 -4.31
C ALA A 46 8.32 4.54 -4.24
N ALA A 47 9.06 4.69 -5.32
CA ALA A 47 10.08 5.73 -5.45
C ALA A 47 9.40 7.11 -5.58
N LEU A 48 8.99 7.72 -4.44
CA LEU A 48 8.19 8.95 -4.43
C LEU A 48 8.89 10.12 -5.13
N GLY A 49 10.23 10.18 -5.07
CA GLY A 49 11.00 11.18 -5.82
C GLY A 49 10.82 11.03 -7.33
N ALA A 50 10.86 9.81 -7.86
CA ALA A 50 10.64 9.56 -9.28
C ALA A 50 9.21 9.93 -9.71
N ILE A 51 8.20 9.71 -8.86
CA ILE A 51 6.83 10.18 -9.13
C ILE A 51 6.80 11.71 -9.23
N ALA A 52 7.48 12.42 -8.33
CA ALA A 52 7.56 13.88 -8.34
C ALA A 52 8.25 14.43 -9.60
N ASP A 53 9.20 13.67 -10.14
CA ASP A 53 9.95 14.01 -11.36
C ASP A 53 9.25 13.50 -12.65
N ASP A 54 8.01 12.97 -12.54
CA ASP A 54 7.23 12.37 -13.64
C ASP A 54 7.94 11.18 -14.32
N ASP A 55 8.88 10.53 -13.63
CA ASP A 55 9.60 9.35 -14.10
C ASP A 55 8.90 8.06 -13.65
N LEU A 56 7.76 7.78 -14.25
CA LEU A 56 6.98 6.58 -13.98
C LEU A 56 7.67 5.30 -14.46
N GLY A 57 8.64 5.41 -15.37
CA GLY A 57 9.49 4.30 -15.80
C GLY A 57 10.33 3.76 -14.64
N THR A 58 11.03 4.64 -13.93
CA THR A 58 11.79 4.29 -12.72
C THR A 58 10.88 3.70 -11.63
N VAL A 59 9.66 4.24 -11.44
CA VAL A 59 8.70 3.69 -10.47
C VAL A 59 8.32 2.24 -10.82
N ARG A 60 7.98 1.99 -12.09
CA ARG A 60 7.62 0.65 -12.57
C ARG A 60 8.78 -0.33 -12.39
N ASP A 61 9.98 0.05 -12.79
CA ASP A 61 11.15 -0.83 -12.75
C ASP A 61 11.59 -1.14 -11.30
N ASP A 62 11.48 -0.17 -10.37
CA ASP A 62 11.70 -0.36 -8.94
C ASP A 62 10.74 -1.41 -8.36
N VAL A 63 9.43 -1.28 -8.65
CA VAL A 63 8.41 -2.22 -8.17
C VAL A 63 8.57 -3.60 -8.82
N ALA A 64 8.86 -3.67 -10.12
CA ALA A 64 9.08 -4.93 -10.83
C ALA A 64 10.28 -5.71 -10.27
N ALA A 65 11.35 -5.01 -9.89
CA ALA A 65 12.50 -5.64 -9.25
C ALA A 65 12.13 -6.23 -7.87
N VAL A 66 11.33 -5.52 -7.08
CA VAL A 66 10.83 -6.04 -5.80
C VAL A 66 9.89 -7.23 -6.04
N ARG A 67 8.98 -7.15 -7.02
CA ARG A 67 8.09 -8.28 -7.39
C ARG A 67 8.87 -9.54 -7.74
N ALA A 68 9.94 -9.39 -8.53
CA ALA A 68 10.78 -10.50 -8.93
C ALA A 68 11.47 -11.18 -7.75
N ALA A 69 11.81 -10.44 -6.70
CA ALA A 69 12.44 -10.97 -5.48
C ALA A 69 11.47 -11.73 -4.56
N VAL A 70 10.17 -11.45 -4.64
CA VAL A 70 9.15 -12.04 -3.75
C VAL A 70 7.93 -12.59 -4.52
N PRO A 71 8.11 -13.50 -5.51
CA PRO A 71 7.05 -13.91 -6.44
C PRO A 71 5.86 -14.59 -5.75
N GLY A 72 6.07 -15.20 -4.57
CA GLY A 72 5.03 -15.90 -3.80
C GLY A 72 4.33 -15.06 -2.73
N ALA A 73 4.81 -13.84 -2.44
CA ALA A 73 4.19 -12.97 -1.46
C ALA A 73 3.16 -12.03 -2.09
N VAL A 74 2.15 -11.62 -1.32
CA VAL A 74 1.24 -10.55 -1.73
C VAL A 74 2.00 -9.21 -1.69
N LEU A 75 2.15 -8.58 -2.86
CA LEU A 75 2.85 -7.30 -3.00
C LEU A 75 1.84 -6.14 -3.04
N LYS A 76 2.00 -5.19 -2.11
CA LYS A 76 1.24 -3.96 -2.10
C LYS A 76 2.19 -2.78 -2.24
N VAL A 77 1.86 -1.84 -3.12
CA VAL A 77 2.69 -0.66 -3.38
C VAL A 77 2.04 0.58 -2.79
N ILE A 78 2.75 1.23 -1.88
CA ILE A 78 2.32 2.48 -1.25
C ILE A 78 2.70 3.63 -2.18
N VAL A 79 1.70 4.30 -2.74
CA VAL A 79 1.89 5.41 -3.66
C VAL A 79 1.86 6.79 -3.00
N GLU A 80 1.53 6.88 -1.70
CA GLU A 80 1.38 8.11 -0.91
C GLU A 80 0.41 9.10 -1.57
N SER A 81 -0.82 8.65 -1.79
CA SER A 81 -1.83 9.26 -2.64
C SER A 81 -2.16 10.73 -2.32
N ALA A 82 -1.95 11.16 -1.07
CA ALA A 82 -2.21 12.53 -0.64
C ALA A 82 -1.24 13.58 -1.25
N LEU A 83 -0.14 13.13 -1.88
CA LEU A 83 0.84 14.01 -2.52
C LEU A 83 0.46 14.41 -3.95
N TRP A 84 -0.44 13.66 -4.59
CA TRP A 84 -0.58 13.72 -6.04
C TRP A 84 -1.92 14.29 -6.48
N SER A 85 -1.88 15.04 -7.57
CA SER A 85 -3.08 15.40 -8.32
C SER A 85 -3.72 14.14 -8.94
N PRO A 86 -5.03 14.15 -9.23
CA PRO A 86 -5.68 12.99 -9.83
C PRO A 86 -5.03 12.44 -11.11
N PRO A 87 -4.52 13.26 -12.06
CA PRO A 87 -3.79 12.75 -13.21
C PRO A 87 -2.50 12.00 -12.84
N VAL A 88 -1.69 12.54 -11.93
CA VAL A 88 -0.47 11.89 -11.45
C VAL A 88 -0.79 10.59 -10.71
N LEU A 89 -1.84 10.62 -9.85
CA LEU A 89 -2.28 9.42 -9.13
C LEU A 89 -2.74 8.30 -10.08
N ARG A 90 -3.42 8.64 -11.19
CA ARG A 90 -3.76 7.66 -12.23
C ARG A 90 -2.51 7.06 -12.87
N GLY A 91 -1.57 7.91 -13.26
CA GLY A 91 -0.32 7.47 -13.91
C GLY A 91 0.50 6.54 -13.02
N VAL A 92 0.73 6.90 -11.76
CA VAL A 92 1.47 6.04 -10.83
C VAL A 92 0.72 4.75 -10.51
N THR A 93 -0.61 4.80 -10.41
CA THR A 93 -1.43 3.60 -10.21
C THR A 93 -1.24 2.63 -11.37
N GLU A 94 -1.28 3.10 -12.61
CA GLU A 94 -1.02 2.28 -13.80
C GLU A 94 0.40 1.68 -13.78
N ALA A 95 1.43 2.50 -13.52
CA ALA A 95 2.81 2.05 -13.49
C ALA A 95 3.07 0.92 -12.48
N VAL A 96 2.47 0.99 -11.29
CA VAL A 96 2.66 -0.06 -10.27
C VAL A 96 1.85 -1.33 -10.57
N LEU A 97 0.72 -1.22 -11.28
CA LEU A 97 -0.04 -2.37 -11.78
C LEU A 97 0.73 -3.12 -12.86
N ASP A 98 1.32 -2.39 -13.81
CA ASP A 98 2.14 -2.95 -14.89
C ASP A 98 3.39 -3.66 -14.33
N ALA A 99 3.87 -3.24 -13.16
CA ALA A 99 4.97 -3.89 -12.43
C ALA A 99 4.54 -5.15 -11.64
N GLY A 100 3.25 -5.52 -11.64
CA GLY A 100 2.75 -6.73 -11.00
C GLY A 100 2.37 -6.58 -9.53
N ALA A 101 1.94 -5.40 -9.10
CA ALA A 101 1.38 -5.20 -7.77
C ALA A 101 0.03 -5.92 -7.61
N ASP A 102 -0.16 -6.66 -6.52
CA ASP A 102 -1.45 -7.28 -6.15
C ASP A 102 -2.41 -6.23 -5.54
N TYR A 103 -1.84 -5.20 -4.91
CA TYR A 103 -2.58 -4.07 -4.35
C TYR A 103 -1.87 -2.75 -4.63
N VAL A 104 -2.65 -1.72 -4.89
CA VAL A 104 -2.21 -0.33 -4.73
C VAL A 104 -2.64 0.15 -3.35
N LYS A 105 -1.71 0.66 -2.53
CA LYS A 105 -1.98 1.16 -1.19
C LYS A 105 -1.86 2.67 -1.15
N THR A 106 -2.83 3.34 -0.52
CA THR A 106 -2.89 4.80 -0.51
C THR A 106 -1.70 5.44 0.18
N SER A 107 -1.38 5.04 1.42
CA SER A 107 -0.52 5.89 2.27
C SER A 107 0.30 5.09 3.27
N THR A 108 1.42 5.69 3.70
CA THR A 108 2.22 5.20 4.82
C THR A 108 1.56 5.49 6.17
N GLY A 109 0.80 6.57 6.26
CA GLY A 109 0.26 7.12 7.50
C GLY A 109 1.24 8.01 8.28
N TYR A 110 2.42 8.28 7.72
CA TYR A 110 3.48 9.11 8.33
C TYR A 110 3.66 10.46 7.64
N HIS A 111 3.17 10.61 6.42
CA HIS A 111 3.35 11.86 5.67
C HIS A 111 2.38 12.95 6.18
N PRO A 112 2.84 14.19 6.39
CA PRO A 112 2.01 15.29 6.90
C PRO A 112 0.90 15.74 5.94
N ALA A 113 0.99 15.41 4.64
CA ALA A 113 -0.08 15.69 3.66
C ALA A 113 -1.38 14.92 3.93
N GLY A 114 -1.35 13.89 4.77
CA GLY A 114 -2.53 13.12 5.14
C GLY A 114 -2.48 11.65 4.77
N GLY A 115 -3.64 10.99 4.81
CA GLY A 115 -3.80 9.57 4.53
C GLY A 115 -4.80 9.27 3.43
N ALA A 116 -5.52 8.16 3.57
CA ALA A 116 -6.55 7.75 2.63
C ALA A 116 -7.72 8.74 2.62
N THR A 117 -8.19 9.07 1.40
CA THR A 117 -9.43 9.82 1.19
C THR A 117 -10.33 9.07 0.21
N PRO A 118 -11.68 9.22 0.31
CA PRO A 118 -12.59 8.62 -0.66
C PRO A 118 -12.27 9.03 -2.10
N ALA A 119 -11.92 10.30 -2.33
CA ALA A 119 -11.58 10.82 -3.66
C ALA A 119 -10.32 10.14 -4.25
N ALA A 120 -9.27 9.95 -3.45
CA ALA A 120 -8.07 9.24 -3.90
C ALA A 120 -8.36 7.77 -4.20
N VAL A 121 -9.14 7.10 -3.33
CA VAL A 121 -9.54 5.70 -3.54
C VAL A 121 -10.38 5.56 -4.82
N ALA A 122 -11.37 6.43 -5.05
CA ALA A 122 -12.17 6.42 -6.28
C ALA A 122 -11.30 6.61 -7.54
N THR A 123 -10.35 7.57 -7.50
CA THR A 123 -9.39 7.80 -8.60
C THR A 123 -8.54 6.55 -8.88
N MET A 124 -8.06 5.87 -7.85
CA MET A 124 -7.32 4.63 -8.00
C MET A 124 -8.20 3.51 -8.52
N ARG A 125 -9.45 3.39 -8.05
CA ARG A 125 -10.39 2.35 -8.47
C ARG A 125 -10.72 2.41 -9.96
N GLU A 126 -10.83 3.62 -10.52
CA GLU A 126 -11.03 3.81 -11.97
C GLU A 126 -9.92 3.13 -12.79
N VAL A 127 -8.68 3.16 -12.30
CA VAL A 127 -7.50 2.60 -12.97
C VAL A 127 -7.33 1.12 -12.67
N VAL A 128 -7.47 0.74 -11.39
CA VAL A 128 -7.24 -0.64 -10.92
C VAL A 128 -8.23 -1.61 -11.56
N GLY A 129 -9.52 -1.25 -11.66
CA GLY A 129 -10.56 -2.14 -12.20
C GLY A 129 -10.53 -3.53 -11.54
N PRO A 130 -10.57 -4.62 -12.32
CA PRO A 130 -10.48 -5.99 -11.82
C PRO A 130 -9.04 -6.52 -11.72
N ARG A 131 -8.02 -5.75 -12.14
CA ARG A 131 -6.63 -6.21 -12.25
C ARG A 131 -5.94 -6.42 -10.91
N ALA A 132 -6.31 -5.64 -9.92
CA ALA A 132 -5.73 -5.68 -8.58
C ALA A 132 -6.74 -5.18 -7.54
N ARG A 133 -6.29 -4.96 -6.31
CA ARG A 133 -7.08 -4.48 -5.19
C ARG A 133 -6.52 -3.16 -4.65
N ILE A 134 -7.30 -2.49 -3.80
CA ILE A 134 -6.90 -1.24 -3.15
C ILE A 134 -6.87 -1.45 -1.63
N LYS A 135 -5.74 -1.05 -1.00
CA LYS A 135 -5.64 -0.94 0.44
C LYS A 135 -5.66 0.53 0.84
N ALA A 136 -6.68 0.95 1.58
CA ALA A 136 -6.76 2.29 2.17
C ALA A 136 -6.12 2.31 3.56
N SER A 137 -5.24 3.26 3.83
CA SER A 137 -4.55 3.40 5.12
C SER A 137 -4.14 4.84 5.40
N GLY A 138 -3.89 5.13 6.69
CA GLY A 138 -3.54 6.47 7.17
C GLY A 138 -4.78 7.32 7.45
N GLY A 139 -4.88 7.83 8.66
CA GLY A 139 -5.95 8.73 9.08
C GLY A 139 -7.31 8.08 9.39
N LEU A 140 -7.50 6.79 9.16
CA LEU A 140 -8.75 6.07 9.41
C LEU A 140 -8.88 5.73 10.91
N ARG A 141 -9.70 6.48 11.63
CA ARG A 141 -9.82 6.36 13.10
C ARG A 141 -11.25 6.14 13.60
N SER A 142 -12.24 6.14 12.71
CA SER A 142 -13.65 5.89 13.03
C SER A 142 -14.26 4.91 12.03
N LEU A 143 -15.34 4.26 12.42
CA LEU A 143 -16.10 3.39 11.54
C LEU A 143 -16.61 4.16 10.31
N ALA A 144 -17.12 5.38 10.50
CA ALA A 144 -17.63 6.21 9.41
C ALA A 144 -16.54 6.46 8.34
N ALA A 145 -15.32 6.88 8.74
CA ALA A 145 -14.21 7.09 7.81
C ALA A 145 -13.79 5.79 7.09
N CYS A 146 -13.88 4.64 7.77
CA CYS A 146 -13.62 3.34 7.16
C CYS A 146 -14.66 2.99 6.10
N LEU A 147 -15.95 3.20 6.38
CA LEU A 147 -17.03 2.93 5.44
C LEU A 147 -16.94 3.83 4.20
N GLU A 148 -16.66 5.12 4.37
CA GLU A 148 -16.48 6.05 3.24
C GLU A 148 -15.42 5.58 2.22
N VAL A 149 -14.26 5.09 2.69
CA VAL A 149 -13.22 4.60 1.77
C VAL A 149 -13.55 3.21 1.19
N LEU A 150 -14.30 2.36 1.91
CA LEU A 150 -14.81 1.10 1.38
C LEU A 150 -15.84 1.35 0.29
N ASP A 151 -16.79 2.27 0.51
CA ASP A 151 -17.80 2.66 -0.48
C ASP A 151 -17.16 3.28 -1.74
N ALA A 152 -16.03 4.00 -1.56
CA ALA A 152 -15.24 4.52 -2.67
C ALA A 152 -14.45 3.44 -3.44
N GLY A 153 -14.43 2.20 -2.96
CA GLY A 153 -13.86 1.05 -3.66
C GLY A 153 -12.58 0.47 -3.04
N ALA A 154 -12.25 0.76 -1.78
CA ALA A 154 -11.18 0.04 -1.11
C ALA A 154 -11.59 -1.41 -0.80
N ASP A 155 -10.66 -2.35 -0.96
CA ASP A 155 -10.86 -3.78 -0.67
C ASP A 155 -10.30 -4.17 0.70
N ARG A 156 -9.41 -3.34 1.27
CA ARG A 156 -8.76 -3.59 2.56
C ARG A 156 -8.45 -2.29 3.27
N LEU A 157 -8.53 -2.33 4.59
CA LEU A 157 -8.16 -1.20 5.46
C LEU A 157 -6.85 -1.49 6.19
N GLY A 158 -6.05 -0.43 6.39
CA GLY A 158 -4.88 -0.43 7.26
C GLY A 158 -5.12 0.53 8.42
N LEU A 159 -5.31 -0.01 9.62
CA LEU A 159 -5.71 0.72 10.82
C LEU A 159 -4.68 0.59 11.93
N SER A 160 -4.40 1.69 12.63
CA SER A 160 -3.72 1.66 13.94
C SER A 160 -4.72 1.64 15.11
N ALA A 161 -5.98 2.04 14.86
CA ALA A 161 -7.06 2.10 15.85
C ALA A 161 -8.09 0.98 15.67
N THR A 162 -7.65 -0.22 15.25
CA THR A 162 -8.55 -1.33 14.88
C THR A 162 -9.55 -1.66 15.98
N GLY A 163 -9.11 -1.77 17.24
CA GLY A 163 -10.01 -2.05 18.37
C GLY A 163 -11.13 -1.02 18.48
N ALA A 164 -10.79 0.27 18.51
CA ALA A 164 -11.78 1.35 18.63
C ALA A 164 -12.79 1.35 17.46
N VAL A 165 -12.34 1.09 16.24
CA VAL A 165 -13.21 1.01 15.05
C VAL A 165 -14.14 -0.21 15.12
N LEU A 166 -13.65 -1.35 15.63
CA LEU A 166 -14.46 -2.55 15.80
C LEU A 166 -15.50 -2.39 16.92
N ASP A 167 -15.15 -1.67 18.01
CA ASP A 167 -16.08 -1.37 19.09
C ASP A 167 -17.28 -0.53 18.61
N GLU A 168 -17.08 0.35 17.61
CA GLU A 168 -18.17 1.13 16.98
C GLU A 168 -19.16 0.24 16.21
N LEU A 169 -18.77 -0.96 15.75
CA LEU A 169 -19.68 -1.92 15.11
C LEU A 169 -20.69 -2.55 16.06
N GLY A 170 -20.41 -2.49 17.37
CA GLY A 170 -21.20 -3.19 18.38
C GLY A 170 -20.95 -4.71 18.39
N PRO A 171 -21.61 -5.46 19.30
CA PRO A 171 -21.44 -6.90 19.36
C PRO A 171 -21.93 -7.55 18.07
N ALA A 172 -21.17 -8.54 17.59
CA ALA A 172 -21.57 -9.36 16.45
C ALA A 172 -22.96 -9.98 16.75
N ARG A 173 -23.93 -9.73 15.89
CA ARG A 173 -25.27 -10.31 15.98
C ARG A 173 -25.29 -11.75 15.52
#